data_c755279dce1559fd3d601a34b2ffb34e
#
_entry.id   c755279dce1559fd3d601a34b2ffb34e
#
_cell.length_a   1.000
_cell.length_b   1.000
_cell.length_c   1.000
_cell.angle_alpha   90.00
_cell.angle_beta   90.00
_cell.angle_gamma   90.00
#
_symmetry.space_group_name_H-M   'P 1'
#
loop_
_entity.id
_entity.type
_entity.pdbx_description
1 polymer ?
#
loop_
_entity_poly.entity_id
_entity_poly.type
_entity_poly.pdbx_seq_one_letter_code
_entity_poly.pdbx_strand_id
1 'polypeptide(L)'
;MMVCGLGLAIQSCNDGKTYAELKEEERDAIQRFIELNEIKVIDEEQFEAQDSTTNVSANEYVLFDESGIYMQVIERGNGEALEDGRHEMLVRYLEKQIGEDGTTDTLSLNTIPNMFAHPDEFILTKQENSLSASFAASGAMYQAHSSTYVPSGWLLPLNYLRVGREISGRSKIKLILPHSQG
;
A
#
# COMPACT_ATOMS: atom_id res chain seq x y z
N MET A 1 0.64 2.58 70.01
CA MET A 1 1.16 3.48 68.97
C MET A 1 0.88 2.82 67.63
N MET A 2 -0.17 3.29 67.00
CA MET A 2 -0.79 2.61 65.85
C MET A 2 -0.39 3.40 64.58
N VAL A 3 0.43 2.81 63.71
CA VAL A 3 0.88 3.42 62.48
C VAL A 3 -0.05 2.94 61.33
N CYS A 4 -0.93 3.85 60.87
CA CYS A 4 -1.72 3.67 59.68
C CYS A 4 -0.84 3.86 58.45
N GLY A 5 -0.54 2.79 57.72
CA GLY A 5 0.03 2.85 56.39
C GLY A 5 -1.01 3.21 55.34
N LEU A 6 -0.93 4.42 54.81
CA LEU A 6 -1.74 4.87 53.67
C LEU A 6 -1.15 4.27 52.38
N GLY A 7 -1.79 3.24 51.86
CA GLY A 7 -1.46 2.68 50.55
C GLY A 7 -1.95 3.62 49.45
N LEU A 8 -1.04 4.33 48.79
CA LEU A 8 -1.31 5.03 47.54
C LEU A 8 -1.50 3.98 46.41
N ALA A 9 -2.77 3.74 46.05
CA ALA A 9 -3.09 3.05 44.81
C ALA A 9 -2.80 4.02 43.64
N ILE A 10 -1.67 3.84 42.99
CA ILE A 10 -1.40 4.44 41.68
C ILE A 10 -2.30 3.72 40.68
N GLN A 11 -3.45 4.33 40.39
CA GLN A 11 -4.17 4.00 39.18
C GLN A 11 -3.33 4.48 38.01
N SER A 12 -2.60 3.56 37.39
CA SER A 12 -2.02 3.77 36.07
C SER A 12 -3.20 3.80 35.10
N CYS A 13 -3.69 4.99 34.75
CA CYS A 13 -4.48 5.19 33.55
C CYS A 13 -3.57 4.86 32.38
N ASN A 14 -3.78 3.71 31.77
CA ASN A 14 -3.14 3.36 30.52
C ASN A 14 -3.97 4.03 29.42
N ASP A 15 -3.64 5.29 29.10
CA ASP A 15 -4.27 6.08 28.01
C ASP A 15 -3.83 5.62 26.62
N GLY A 16 -3.50 4.35 26.44
CA GLY A 16 -3.21 3.75 25.16
C GLY A 16 -4.52 3.39 24.43
N LYS A 17 -4.69 3.93 23.21
CA LYS A 17 -5.79 3.53 22.34
C LYS A 17 -5.79 2.01 22.15
N THR A 18 -6.95 1.42 22.12
CA THR A 18 -7.12 0.00 21.79
C THR A 18 -6.87 -0.25 20.31
N TYR A 19 -6.54 -1.48 19.94
CA TYR A 19 -6.39 -1.85 18.52
C TYR A 19 -7.67 -1.57 17.70
N ALA A 20 -8.85 -1.72 18.30
CA ALA A 20 -10.11 -1.42 17.62
C ALA A 20 -10.26 0.09 17.34
N GLU A 21 -9.92 0.95 18.30
CA GLU A 21 -9.92 2.40 18.12
C GLU A 21 -8.92 2.85 17.06
N LEU A 22 -7.71 2.28 17.04
CA LEU A 22 -6.72 2.57 15.98
C LEU A 22 -7.22 2.18 14.60
N LYS A 23 -7.88 1.03 14.45
CA LYS A 23 -8.50 0.62 13.19
C LYS A 23 -9.65 1.52 12.74
N GLU A 24 -10.44 2.03 13.68
CA GLU A 24 -11.53 2.95 13.38
C GLU A 24 -10.98 4.30 12.91
N GLU A 25 -9.97 4.84 13.60
CA GLU A 25 -9.28 6.08 13.20
C GLU A 25 -8.64 5.98 11.82
N GLU A 26 -7.98 4.85 11.52
CA GLU A 26 -7.41 4.58 10.21
C GLU A 26 -8.47 4.58 9.11
N ARG A 27 -9.57 3.86 9.32
CA ARG A 27 -10.67 3.82 8.38
C ARG A 27 -11.26 5.21 8.13
N ASP A 28 -11.43 6.00 9.20
CA ASP A 28 -11.95 7.36 9.12
C ASP A 28 -10.98 8.29 8.38
N ALA A 29 -9.66 8.13 8.58
CA ALA A 29 -8.63 8.87 7.87
C ALA A 29 -8.64 8.55 6.36
N ILE A 30 -8.73 7.26 6.00
CA ILE A 30 -8.87 6.82 4.60
C ILE A 30 -10.15 7.39 3.98
N GLN A 31 -11.27 7.34 4.70
CA GLN A 31 -12.54 7.88 4.19
C GLN A 31 -12.45 9.39 3.95
N ARG A 32 -11.86 10.17 4.87
CA ARG A 32 -11.60 11.60 4.67
C ARG A 32 -10.70 11.85 3.46
N PHE A 33 -9.66 11.05 3.28
CA PHE A 33 -8.78 11.16 2.11
C PHE A 33 -9.55 10.91 0.80
N ILE A 34 -10.42 9.91 0.76
CA ILE A 34 -11.30 9.60 -0.38
C ILE A 34 -12.20 10.78 -0.71
N GLU A 35 -12.86 11.35 0.29
CA GLU A 35 -13.74 12.51 0.13
C GLU A 35 -13.00 13.76 -0.33
N LEU A 36 -11.87 14.10 0.31
CA LEU A 36 -11.06 15.28 -0.03
C LEU A 36 -10.47 15.23 -1.45
N ASN A 37 -10.20 14.02 -1.94
CA ASN A 37 -9.65 13.82 -3.27
C ASN A 37 -10.70 13.48 -4.32
N GLU A 38 -11.99 13.54 -3.98
CA GLU A 38 -13.12 13.24 -4.87
C GLU A 38 -12.95 11.87 -5.58
N ILE A 39 -12.49 10.87 -4.81
CA ILE A 39 -12.26 9.52 -5.32
C ILE A 39 -13.60 8.83 -5.53
N LYS A 40 -13.83 8.34 -6.74
CA LYS A 40 -14.97 7.47 -7.06
C LYS A 40 -14.60 6.02 -6.77
N VAL A 41 -15.25 5.43 -5.79
CA VAL A 41 -15.04 4.02 -5.45
C VAL A 41 -16.00 3.14 -6.26
N ILE A 42 -15.46 2.07 -6.84
CA ILE A 42 -16.20 0.98 -7.50
C ILE A 42 -15.90 -0.34 -6.77
N ASP A 43 -16.79 -1.30 -6.89
CA ASP A 43 -16.60 -2.66 -6.40
C ASP A 43 -15.80 -3.55 -7.37
N GLU A 44 -15.46 -4.77 -6.93
CA GLU A 44 -14.70 -5.73 -7.71
C GLU A 44 -15.50 -6.23 -8.93
N GLU A 45 -16.82 -6.38 -8.83
CA GLU A 45 -17.67 -6.81 -9.94
C GLU A 45 -17.65 -5.79 -11.08
N GLN A 46 -17.78 -4.50 -10.77
CA GLN A 46 -17.66 -3.44 -11.75
C GLN A 46 -16.25 -3.36 -12.35
N PHE A 47 -15.21 -3.54 -11.54
CA PHE A 47 -13.83 -3.55 -12.01
C PHE A 47 -13.57 -4.69 -13.01
N GLU A 48 -14.04 -5.90 -12.71
CA GLU A 48 -13.94 -7.03 -13.62
C GLU A 48 -14.73 -6.80 -14.92
N ALA A 49 -15.94 -6.24 -14.82
CA ALA A 49 -16.75 -5.89 -15.98
C ALA A 49 -16.09 -4.83 -16.90
N GLN A 50 -15.17 -4.04 -16.35
CA GLN A 50 -14.35 -3.04 -17.06
C GLN A 50 -13.01 -3.60 -17.57
N ASP A 51 -12.87 -4.93 -17.73
CA ASP A 51 -11.62 -5.60 -18.11
C ASP A 51 -10.47 -5.31 -17.13
N SER A 52 -10.76 -5.28 -15.84
CA SER A 52 -9.82 -4.99 -14.77
C SER A 52 -9.05 -3.67 -14.98
N THR A 53 -9.76 -2.64 -15.37
CA THR A 53 -9.27 -1.26 -15.51
C THR A 53 -10.10 -0.28 -14.69
N THR A 54 -9.58 0.92 -14.47
CA THR A 54 -10.28 2.01 -13.79
C THR A 54 -10.32 3.26 -14.66
N ASN A 55 -11.36 4.08 -14.51
CA ASN A 55 -11.46 5.35 -15.23
C ASN A 55 -10.63 6.42 -14.52
N VAL A 56 -9.41 6.66 -15.02
CA VAL A 56 -8.48 7.64 -14.46
C VAL A 56 -9.04 9.07 -14.49
N SER A 57 -9.78 9.42 -15.58
CA SER A 57 -10.38 10.75 -15.72
C SER A 57 -11.50 11.03 -14.71
N ALA A 58 -12.15 9.97 -14.21
CA ALA A 58 -13.15 10.03 -13.16
C ALA A 58 -12.56 9.82 -11.75
N ASN A 59 -11.24 9.78 -11.62
CA ASN A 59 -10.53 9.45 -10.37
C ASN A 59 -11.07 8.17 -9.70
N GLU A 60 -11.29 7.12 -10.50
CA GLU A 60 -11.94 5.89 -10.07
C GLU A 60 -10.94 4.91 -9.46
N TYR A 61 -11.30 4.33 -8.32
CA TYR A 61 -10.54 3.29 -7.61
C TYR A 61 -11.46 2.10 -7.33
N VAL A 62 -10.96 0.89 -7.54
CA VAL A 62 -11.63 -0.32 -7.05
C VAL A 62 -11.29 -0.55 -5.59
N LEU A 63 -12.30 -0.90 -4.79
CA LEU A 63 -12.13 -1.39 -3.43
C LEU A 63 -12.14 -2.92 -3.46
N PHE A 64 -11.09 -3.53 -2.93
CA PHE A 64 -11.01 -4.96 -2.63
C PHE A 64 -11.49 -5.17 -1.19
N ASP A 65 -12.75 -5.57 -1.04
CA ASP A 65 -13.44 -5.62 0.26
C ASP A 65 -12.74 -6.50 1.29
N GLU A 66 -12.19 -7.64 0.88
CA GLU A 66 -11.51 -8.58 1.78
C GLU A 66 -10.25 -7.97 2.43
N SER A 67 -9.49 -7.18 1.68
CA SER A 67 -8.22 -6.59 2.13
C SER A 67 -8.36 -5.15 2.58
N GLY A 68 -9.40 -4.44 2.16
CA GLY A 68 -9.59 -3.01 2.35
C GLY A 68 -8.68 -2.14 1.47
N ILE A 69 -8.08 -2.71 0.44
CA ILE A 69 -7.18 -2.01 -0.48
C ILE A 69 -8.00 -1.29 -1.54
N TYR A 70 -7.65 -0.01 -1.80
CA TYR A 70 -8.15 0.71 -2.97
C TYR A 70 -7.07 0.79 -4.04
N MET A 71 -7.42 0.52 -5.29
CA MET A 71 -6.48 0.53 -6.41
C MET A 71 -7.02 1.34 -7.59
N GLN A 72 -6.19 2.25 -8.12
CA GLN A 72 -6.41 2.88 -9.42
C GLN A 72 -5.37 2.37 -10.41
N VAL A 73 -5.82 1.78 -11.51
CA VAL A 73 -4.96 1.36 -12.62
C VAL A 73 -4.81 2.54 -13.57
N ILE A 74 -3.65 3.22 -13.53
CA ILE A 74 -3.34 4.35 -14.41
C ILE A 74 -2.90 3.84 -15.77
N GLU A 75 -2.02 2.83 -15.79
CA GLU A 75 -1.52 2.14 -16.96
C GLU A 75 -1.37 0.66 -16.63
N ARG A 76 -2.10 -0.20 -17.32
CA ARG A 76 -2.04 -1.65 -17.09
C ARG A 76 -0.69 -2.26 -17.50
N GLY A 77 0.01 -1.59 -18.40
CA GLY A 77 1.22 -2.09 -19.04
C GLY A 77 0.91 -2.81 -20.37
N ASN A 78 1.92 -2.92 -21.24
CA ASN A 78 1.83 -3.56 -22.55
C ASN A 78 2.62 -4.87 -22.65
N GLY A 79 3.19 -5.35 -21.54
CA GLY A 79 3.90 -6.62 -21.45
C GLY A 79 2.95 -7.82 -21.34
N GLU A 80 3.44 -8.89 -20.74
CA GLU A 80 2.69 -10.12 -20.51
C GLU A 80 2.11 -10.17 -19.09
N ALA A 81 1.08 -10.99 -18.91
CA ALA A 81 0.60 -11.34 -17.58
C ALA A 81 1.70 -12.11 -16.82
N LEU A 82 1.76 -11.92 -15.52
CA LEU A 82 2.75 -12.57 -14.69
C LEU A 82 2.47 -14.08 -14.61
N GLU A 83 3.39 -14.88 -15.13
CA GLU A 83 3.34 -16.35 -15.07
C GLU A 83 3.85 -16.87 -13.72
N ASP A 84 3.61 -18.16 -13.43
CA ASP A 84 4.19 -18.81 -12.27
C ASP A 84 5.71 -18.89 -12.39
N GLY A 85 6.41 -18.70 -11.27
CA GLY A 85 7.86 -18.73 -11.22
C GLY A 85 8.47 -17.60 -10.40
N ARG A 86 9.78 -17.46 -10.53
CA ARG A 86 10.58 -16.42 -9.88
C ARG A 86 10.90 -15.29 -10.87
N HIS A 87 10.60 -14.07 -10.47
CA HIS A 87 10.77 -12.87 -11.30
C HIS A 87 11.60 -11.82 -10.57
N GLU A 88 12.45 -11.13 -11.33
CA GLU A 88 13.16 -9.93 -10.87
C GLU A 88 12.38 -8.71 -11.33
N MET A 89 11.91 -7.90 -10.38
CA MET A 89 11.06 -6.75 -10.60
C MET A 89 11.80 -5.47 -10.27
N LEU A 90 11.71 -4.48 -11.14
CA LEU A 90 12.19 -3.12 -10.89
C LEU A 90 11.00 -2.21 -10.64
N VAL A 91 10.99 -1.56 -9.49
CA VAL A 91 9.87 -0.72 -9.06
C VAL A 91 10.31 0.71 -8.75
N ARG A 92 9.47 1.67 -9.17
CA ARG A 92 9.55 3.07 -8.75
C ARG A 92 8.26 3.44 -8.05
N TYR A 93 8.39 4.15 -6.96
CA TYR A 93 7.26 4.50 -6.10
C TYR A 93 7.41 5.88 -5.47
N LEU A 94 6.30 6.37 -4.98
CA LEU A 94 6.17 7.46 -4.05
C LEU A 94 5.22 6.97 -2.96
N GLU A 95 5.74 6.81 -1.76
CA GLU A 95 4.99 6.40 -0.59
C GLU A 95 4.62 7.61 0.25
N LYS A 96 3.37 7.66 0.66
CA LYS A 96 2.82 8.72 1.50
C LYS A 96 2.03 8.13 2.64
N GLN A 97 2.14 8.75 3.80
CA GLN A 97 1.26 8.48 4.94
C GLN A 97 0.03 9.36 4.86
N ILE A 98 -1.15 8.79 5.11
CA ILE A 98 -2.41 9.52 5.28
C ILE A 98 -2.54 9.88 6.76
N GLY A 99 -2.65 11.17 7.05
CA GLY A 99 -2.88 11.68 8.41
C GLY A 99 -4.36 11.57 8.83
N GLU A 100 -4.63 11.76 10.11
CA GLU A 100 -5.99 11.71 10.67
C GLU A 100 -6.97 12.69 10.01
N ASP A 101 -6.47 13.79 9.48
CA ASP A 101 -7.24 14.81 8.76
C ASP A 101 -7.44 14.50 7.25
N GLY A 102 -6.91 13.38 6.77
CA GLY A 102 -6.94 12.99 5.36
C GLY A 102 -5.88 13.67 4.49
N THR A 103 -4.98 14.47 5.03
CA THR A 103 -3.83 15.00 4.29
C THR A 103 -2.71 13.95 4.18
N THR A 104 -1.70 14.23 3.36
CA THR A 104 -0.61 13.25 3.15
C THR A 104 0.76 13.86 3.31
N ASP A 105 1.66 13.10 3.96
CA ASP A 105 3.10 13.36 4.04
C ASP A 105 3.90 12.29 3.31
N THR A 106 4.99 12.70 2.64
CA THR A 106 5.87 11.75 1.94
C THR A 106 6.76 11.02 2.92
N LEU A 107 6.72 9.68 2.89
CA LEU A 107 7.59 8.81 3.70
C LEU A 107 8.84 8.40 2.93
N SER A 108 8.68 7.80 1.77
CA SER A 108 9.78 7.32 0.95
C SER A 108 9.50 7.49 -0.55
N LEU A 109 10.55 7.64 -1.35
CA LEU A 109 10.41 7.75 -2.80
C LEU A 109 11.72 7.45 -3.53
N ASN A 110 11.61 6.89 -4.72
CA ASN A 110 12.70 6.77 -5.67
C ASN A 110 12.36 7.35 -7.06
N THR A 111 11.37 8.24 -7.11
CA THR A 111 10.89 8.89 -8.34
C THR A 111 11.50 10.26 -8.60
N ILE A 112 12.33 10.79 -7.69
CA ILE A 112 13.02 12.07 -7.87
C ILE A 112 14.18 11.94 -8.87
N PRO A 113 14.58 13.02 -9.59
CA PRO A 113 15.52 12.94 -10.70
C PRO A 113 16.86 12.28 -10.38
N ASN A 114 17.43 12.54 -9.21
CA ASN A 114 18.71 11.96 -8.77
C ASN A 114 18.62 10.48 -8.36
N MET A 115 17.43 9.95 -8.07
CA MET A 115 17.19 8.55 -7.72
C MET A 115 16.50 7.77 -8.85
N PHE A 116 16.02 8.45 -9.89
CA PHE A 116 15.29 7.82 -10.98
C PHE A 116 16.09 6.75 -11.73
N ALA A 117 17.41 6.88 -11.78
CA ALA A 117 18.30 5.87 -12.36
C ALA A 117 18.43 4.60 -11.50
N HIS A 118 18.00 4.64 -10.24
CA HIS A 118 18.17 3.58 -9.25
C HIS A 118 16.80 3.09 -8.75
N PRO A 119 16.04 2.33 -9.56
CA PRO A 119 14.81 1.71 -9.09
C PRO A 119 15.11 0.72 -7.98
N ASP A 120 14.16 0.50 -7.10
CA ASP A 120 14.24 -0.63 -6.19
C ASP A 120 14.01 -1.94 -6.94
N GLU A 121 14.74 -2.95 -6.52
CA GLU A 121 14.64 -4.31 -7.03
C GLU A 121 14.01 -5.20 -5.97
N PHE A 122 13.04 -6.01 -6.36
CA PHE A 122 12.58 -7.10 -5.53
C PHE A 122 12.45 -8.40 -6.31
N ILE A 123 12.67 -9.50 -5.60
CA ILE A 123 12.47 -10.84 -6.12
C ILE A 123 11.07 -11.28 -5.77
N LEU A 124 10.27 -11.50 -6.79
CA LEU A 124 8.91 -12.00 -6.69
C LEU A 124 8.87 -13.50 -6.99
N THR A 125 8.12 -14.24 -6.21
CA THR A 125 7.73 -15.63 -6.51
C THR A 125 6.22 -15.70 -6.62
N LYS A 126 5.73 -16.18 -7.77
CA LYS A 126 4.33 -16.49 -8.00
C LYS A 126 4.14 -18.01 -8.06
N GLN A 127 3.17 -18.51 -7.33
CA GLN A 127 2.75 -19.91 -7.36
C GLN A 127 1.21 -19.94 -7.35
N GLU A 128 0.62 -20.24 -8.50
CA GLU A 128 -0.84 -20.20 -8.69
C GLU A 128 -1.41 -18.82 -8.28
N ASN A 129 -2.17 -18.77 -7.19
CA ASN A 129 -2.78 -17.54 -6.65
C ASN A 129 -1.96 -16.88 -5.54
N SER A 130 -0.78 -17.42 -5.22
CA SER A 130 0.06 -16.89 -4.15
C SER A 130 1.21 -16.07 -4.69
N LEU A 131 1.40 -14.88 -4.12
CA LEU A 131 2.52 -13.98 -4.41
C LEU A 131 3.32 -13.74 -3.14
N SER A 132 4.63 -13.81 -3.25
CA SER A 132 5.56 -13.43 -2.18
C SER A 132 6.75 -12.70 -2.77
N ALA A 133 7.31 -11.72 -2.06
CA ALA A 133 8.46 -10.98 -2.54
C ALA A 133 9.40 -10.54 -1.41
N SER A 134 10.63 -10.20 -1.80
CA SER A 134 11.65 -9.65 -0.92
C SER A 134 12.44 -8.58 -1.64
N PHE A 135 12.55 -7.36 -1.06
CA PHE A 135 13.38 -6.30 -1.59
C PHE A 135 14.86 -6.63 -1.51
N ALA A 136 15.65 -6.12 -2.45
CA ALA A 136 17.09 -6.09 -2.33
C ALA A 136 17.52 -5.17 -1.18
N ALA A 137 18.50 -5.62 -0.39
CA ALA A 137 19.01 -4.87 0.78
C ALA A 137 19.90 -3.67 0.41
N SER A 138 19.69 -3.06 -0.74
CA SER A 138 20.46 -1.90 -1.26
C SER A 138 19.55 -0.77 -1.76
N GLY A 139 18.26 -0.99 -1.86
CA GLY A 139 17.30 -0.02 -2.42
C GLY A 139 16.86 1.05 -1.42
N ALA A 140 16.10 2.04 -1.92
CA ALA A 140 15.57 3.14 -1.11
C ALA A 140 14.57 2.64 -0.06
N MET A 141 13.78 1.62 -0.39
CA MET A 141 12.84 1.01 0.56
C MET A 141 13.57 0.38 1.74
N TYR A 142 14.64 -0.39 1.47
CA TYR A 142 15.46 -0.95 2.54
C TYR A 142 16.11 0.14 3.41
N GLN A 143 16.59 1.23 2.80
CA GLN A 143 17.17 2.35 3.54
C GLN A 143 16.14 3.07 4.42
N ALA A 144 14.90 3.22 3.95
CA ALA A 144 13.83 3.88 4.68
C ALA A 144 13.32 3.04 5.87
N HIS A 145 13.14 1.73 5.66
CA HIS A 145 12.44 0.86 6.63
C HIS A 145 13.34 -0.19 7.30
N SER A 146 14.62 -0.30 6.89
CA SER A 146 15.57 -1.32 7.38
C SER A 146 15.03 -2.75 7.27
N SER A 147 14.22 -3.01 6.24
CA SER A 147 13.52 -4.27 6.01
C SER A 147 13.52 -4.65 4.54
N THR A 148 13.64 -5.95 4.26
CA THR A 148 13.46 -6.51 2.91
C THR A 148 12.02 -6.97 2.66
N TYR A 149 11.14 -6.81 3.63
CA TYR A 149 9.74 -7.20 3.52
C TYR A 149 9.02 -6.36 2.45
N VAL A 150 8.27 -7.03 1.59
CA VAL A 150 7.36 -6.39 0.64
C VAL A 150 5.93 -6.55 1.16
N PRO A 151 5.23 -5.46 1.46
CA PRO A 151 3.86 -5.53 1.96
C PRO A 151 2.92 -6.27 1.01
N SER A 152 1.97 -7.02 1.55
CA SER A 152 1.01 -7.80 0.74
C SER A 152 0.19 -6.92 -0.20
N GLY A 153 -0.14 -5.71 0.23
CA GLY A 153 -0.87 -4.75 -0.60
C GLY A 153 -0.13 -4.32 -1.87
N TRP A 154 1.20 -4.38 -1.88
CA TRP A 154 2.01 -4.09 -3.07
C TRP A 154 1.95 -5.22 -4.10
N LEU A 155 1.62 -6.44 -3.66
CA LEU A 155 1.59 -7.62 -4.53
C LEU A 155 0.23 -7.81 -5.20
N LEU A 156 -0.86 -7.39 -4.58
CA LEU A 156 -2.22 -7.51 -5.12
C LEU A 156 -2.33 -7.06 -6.59
N PRO A 157 -1.82 -5.87 -6.98
CA PRO A 157 -1.93 -5.36 -8.35
C PRO A 157 -1.32 -6.27 -9.41
N LEU A 158 -0.32 -7.07 -9.06
CA LEU A 158 0.40 -7.92 -9.99
C LEU A 158 -0.47 -9.04 -10.59
N ASN A 159 -1.65 -9.29 -10.01
CA ASN A 159 -2.66 -10.18 -10.60
C ASN A 159 -3.37 -9.56 -11.82
N TYR A 160 -3.36 -8.24 -11.94
CA TYR A 160 -4.11 -7.48 -12.94
C TYR A 160 -3.21 -6.77 -13.94
N LEU A 161 -1.96 -6.50 -13.57
CA LEU A 161 -1.00 -5.76 -14.39
C LEU A 161 -0.29 -6.66 -15.40
N ARG A 162 0.20 -6.01 -16.45
CA ARG A 162 1.08 -6.62 -17.42
C ARG A 162 2.49 -6.09 -17.24
N VAL A 163 3.44 -6.98 -17.11
CA VAL A 163 4.83 -6.66 -16.79
C VAL A 163 5.71 -6.84 -18.02
N GLY A 164 6.68 -5.94 -18.21
CA GLY A 164 7.57 -5.99 -19.36
C GLY A 164 8.83 -5.13 -19.15
N ARG A 165 9.81 -5.32 -20.02
CA ARG A 165 11.12 -4.64 -19.90
C ARG A 165 11.16 -3.27 -20.58
N GLU A 166 10.20 -2.99 -21.47
CA GLU A 166 10.20 -1.74 -22.23
C GLU A 166 9.79 -0.55 -21.36
N ILE A 167 10.48 0.58 -21.54
CA ILE A 167 10.23 1.83 -20.79
C ILE A 167 8.86 2.43 -21.17
N SER A 168 8.53 2.36 -22.45
CA SER A 168 7.20 2.74 -22.95
C SER A 168 6.20 1.64 -22.65
N GLY A 169 5.13 1.92 -21.94
CA GLY A 169 4.09 0.94 -21.60
C GLY A 169 4.37 0.15 -20.32
N ARG A 170 5.09 0.75 -19.38
CA ARG A 170 5.18 0.22 -18.00
C ARG A 170 3.83 0.32 -17.32
N SER A 171 3.54 -0.65 -16.48
CA SER A 171 2.39 -0.56 -15.60
C SER A 171 2.57 0.55 -14.56
N LYS A 172 1.47 1.22 -14.24
CA LYS A 172 1.43 2.30 -13.25
C LYS A 172 0.12 2.28 -12.51
N ILE A 173 0.20 2.33 -11.19
CA ILE A 173 -0.96 2.28 -10.30
C ILE A 173 -0.84 3.32 -9.18
N LYS A 174 -1.98 3.56 -8.53
CA LYS A 174 -2.02 4.13 -7.18
C LYS A 174 -2.72 3.15 -6.26
N LEU A 175 -2.27 3.08 -5.02
CA LEU A 175 -2.86 2.27 -3.96
C LEU A 175 -3.17 3.15 -2.76
N ILE A 176 -4.24 2.82 -2.05
CA ILE A 176 -4.49 3.25 -0.68
C ILE A 176 -4.54 1.96 0.13
N LEU A 177 -3.63 1.85 1.09
CA LEU A 177 -3.42 0.62 1.86
C LEU A 177 -3.77 0.86 3.32
N PRO A 178 -4.59 0.02 3.94
CA PRO A 178 -4.67 -0.01 5.40
C PRO A 178 -3.35 -0.55 5.97
N HIS A 179 -2.99 -0.17 7.20
CA HIS A 179 -1.74 -0.55 7.87
C HIS A 179 -1.48 -2.07 7.88
N SER A 180 -2.55 -2.87 7.89
CA SER A 180 -2.42 -4.33 7.82
C SER A 180 -1.93 -4.87 6.47
N GLN A 181 -1.90 -4.03 5.44
CA GLN A 181 -1.53 -4.34 4.06
C GLN A 181 -0.33 -3.54 3.56
N GLY A 182 0.11 -2.53 4.33
CA GLY A 182 1.22 -1.62 4.03
C GLY A 182 2.50 -1.86 4.83
#